data_75b491ef4cf6d81d226dd9c5a935c134
#
_entry.id   75b491ef4cf6d81d226dd9c5a935c134
#
_cell.length_a   1.000
_cell.length_b   1.000
_cell.length_c   1.000
_cell.angle_alpha   90.00
_cell.angle_beta   90.00
_cell.angle_gamma   90.00
#
_symmetry.space_group_name_H-M   'P 1'
#
loop_
_entity.id
_entity.type
_entity.pdbx_description
1 polymer ?
#
loop_
_entity_poly.entity_id
_entity_poly.type
_entity_poly.pdbx_seq_one_letter_code
_entity_poly.pdbx_strand_id
1 'polypeptide(L)'
;MEIKKILVIGAGQMGSGIALTLARYGHDVLIQDIKEEFVDKGLKGIQKIYLKDVEKGRMTEEAATQAFKRVCGVTELTSVTCNVDLVIEAASENEEIKFNIFRKLDELCPAHTILASNTSSIPITSIGGVTKRPEKVVGIHFFNPVPVMKLVEVISGQLTSTETTDLAVALAEKLEKSPVRISDFPGFAGNRIMVPMINEAVFALMEGV
;
A
#
# COMPACT_ATOMS: atom_id res chain seq x y z
N MET A 1 -17.08 -9.02 -1.68
CA MET A 1 -15.89 -9.84 -2.06
C MET A 1 -14.97 -9.96 -0.84
N GLU A 2 -14.41 -11.14 -0.56
CA GLU A 2 -13.40 -11.29 0.50
C GLU A 2 -12.00 -11.14 -0.12
N ILE A 3 -11.18 -10.24 0.40
CA ILE A 3 -9.79 -10.04 -0.04
C ILE A 3 -8.92 -11.07 0.70
N LYS A 4 -8.34 -12.03 -0.03
CA LYS A 4 -7.47 -13.09 0.51
C LYS A 4 -6.05 -12.98 -0.04
N LYS A 5 -5.92 -12.78 -1.33
CA LYS A 5 -4.65 -12.77 -2.06
C LYS A 5 -4.32 -11.37 -2.54
N ILE A 6 -3.15 -10.86 -2.15
CA ILE A 6 -2.76 -9.48 -2.41
C ILE A 6 -1.37 -9.46 -3.07
N LEU A 7 -1.24 -8.65 -4.11
CA LEU A 7 0.05 -8.34 -4.72
C LEU A 7 0.50 -6.95 -4.27
N VAL A 8 1.68 -6.86 -3.69
CA VAL A 8 2.33 -5.58 -3.35
C VAL A 8 3.46 -5.33 -4.34
N ILE A 9 3.41 -4.21 -5.05
CA ILE A 9 4.43 -3.80 -6.02
C ILE A 9 5.38 -2.81 -5.37
N GLY A 10 6.67 -3.11 -5.42
CA GLY A 10 7.73 -2.41 -4.72
C GLY A 10 8.10 -3.12 -3.41
N ALA A 11 9.34 -3.62 -3.32
CA ALA A 11 9.88 -4.28 -2.13
C ALA A 11 10.72 -3.31 -1.25
N GLY A 12 10.54 -2.01 -1.44
CA GLY A 12 11.14 -0.97 -0.61
C GLY A 12 10.53 -0.90 0.79
N GLN A 13 10.85 0.18 1.51
CA GLN A 13 10.41 0.38 2.90
C GLN A 13 8.90 0.32 3.07
N MET A 14 8.14 1.02 2.21
CA MET A 14 6.68 1.03 2.29
C MET A 14 6.08 -0.31 1.89
N GLY A 15 6.46 -0.85 0.72
CA GLY A 15 5.91 -2.12 0.25
C GLY A 15 6.21 -3.30 1.18
N SER A 16 7.43 -3.39 1.72
CA SER A 16 7.78 -4.42 2.73
C SER A 16 6.97 -4.24 4.01
N GLY A 17 6.74 -2.99 4.46
CA GLY A 17 5.91 -2.71 5.63
C GLY A 17 4.44 -3.06 5.41
N ILE A 18 3.90 -2.80 4.21
CA ILE A 18 2.54 -3.16 3.80
C ILE A 18 2.42 -4.69 3.73
N ALA A 19 3.33 -5.38 3.04
CA ALA A 19 3.33 -6.84 2.90
C ALA A 19 3.41 -7.55 4.27
N LEU A 20 4.30 -7.10 5.15
CA LEU A 20 4.41 -7.57 6.52
C LEU A 20 3.09 -7.42 7.28
N THR A 21 2.47 -6.23 7.19
CA THR A 21 1.22 -5.96 7.91
C THR A 21 0.09 -6.84 7.40
N LEU A 22 -0.09 -6.96 6.09
CA LEU A 22 -1.09 -7.82 5.46
C LEU A 22 -0.94 -9.28 5.87
N ALA A 23 0.29 -9.82 5.81
CA ALA A 23 0.57 -11.21 6.16
C ALA A 23 0.33 -11.51 7.64
N ARG A 24 0.61 -10.55 8.54
CA ARG A 24 0.31 -10.63 9.97
C ARG A 24 -1.18 -10.85 10.23
N TYR A 25 -2.03 -10.23 9.44
CA TYR A 25 -3.50 -10.34 9.55
C TYR A 25 -4.11 -11.42 8.64
N GLY A 26 -3.28 -12.36 8.17
CA GLY A 26 -3.71 -13.61 7.55
C GLY A 26 -3.94 -13.56 6.04
N HIS A 27 -3.52 -12.51 5.36
CA HIS A 27 -3.57 -12.42 3.90
C HIS A 27 -2.36 -13.14 3.27
N ASP A 28 -2.58 -13.80 2.12
CA ASP A 28 -1.49 -14.32 1.30
C ASP A 28 -0.96 -13.21 0.40
N VAL A 29 0.34 -12.94 0.47
CA VAL A 29 0.96 -11.77 -0.13
C VAL A 29 2.04 -12.16 -1.11
N LEU A 30 1.94 -11.67 -2.33
CA LEU A 30 3.06 -11.63 -3.26
C LEU A 30 3.71 -10.24 -3.16
N ILE A 31 5.03 -10.19 -2.90
CA ILE A 31 5.79 -8.95 -2.98
C ILE A 31 6.66 -8.95 -4.23
N GLN A 32 6.49 -7.93 -5.05
CA GLN A 32 7.14 -7.84 -6.36
C GLN A 32 8.11 -6.66 -6.40
N ASP A 33 9.27 -6.85 -7.01
CA ASP A 33 10.14 -5.76 -7.45
C ASP A 33 10.87 -6.18 -8.74
N ILE A 34 11.48 -5.20 -9.44
CA ILE A 34 12.12 -5.40 -10.75
C ILE A 34 13.38 -6.26 -10.71
N LYS A 35 14.00 -6.45 -9.53
CA LYS A 35 15.21 -7.25 -9.32
C LYS A 35 15.07 -8.15 -8.12
N GLU A 36 15.62 -9.35 -8.22
CA GLU A 36 15.66 -10.33 -7.15
C GLU A 36 16.33 -9.78 -5.88
N GLU A 37 17.42 -9.02 -6.03
CA GLU A 37 18.12 -8.38 -4.90
C GLU A 37 17.22 -7.45 -4.07
N PHE A 38 16.27 -6.76 -4.71
CA PHE A 38 15.31 -5.87 -4.00
C PHE A 38 14.23 -6.68 -3.29
N VAL A 39 13.74 -7.74 -3.93
CA VAL A 39 12.79 -8.68 -3.33
C VAL A 39 13.41 -9.36 -2.11
N ASP A 40 14.63 -9.88 -2.23
CA ASP A 40 15.35 -10.53 -1.13
C ASP A 40 15.61 -9.57 0.04
N LYS A 41 15.99 -8.33 -0.26
CA LYS A 41 16.17 -7.30 0.76
C LYS A 41 14.86 -7.00 1.49
N GLY A 42 13.75 -6.93 0.76
CA GLY A 42 12.41 -6.75 1.33
C GLY A 42 12.03 -7.90 2.24
N LEU A 43 12.17 -9.15 1.77
CA LEU A 43 11.87 -10.36 2.55
C LEU A 43 12.72 -10.47 3.82
N LYS A 44 14.03 -10.20 3.72
CA LYS A 44 14.94 -10.16 4.89
C LYS A 44 14.51 -9.06 5.89
N GLY A 45 14.07 -7.92 5.38
CA GLY A 45 13.53 -6.84 6.20
C GLY A 45 12.28 -7.25 6.97
N ILE A 46 11.33 -7.91 6.31
CA ILE A 46 10.11 -8.45 6.91
C ILE A 46 10.46 -9.47 8.00
N GLN A 47 11.33 -10.45 7.69
CA GLN A 47 11.75 -11.47 8.63
C GLN A 47 12.40 -10.86 9.89
N LYS A 48 13.28 -9.88 9.70
CA LYS A 48 13.95 -9.16 10.81
C LYS A 48 12.96 -8.47 11.74
N ILE A 49 11.88 -7.88 11.19
CA ILE A 49 10.85 -7.22 12.02
C ILE A 49 10.07 -8.26 12.80
N TYR A 50 9.67 -9.38 12.21
CA TYR A 50 8.97 -10.46 12.92
C TYR A 50 9.82 -11.03 14.06
N LEU A 51 11.11 -11.32 13.82
CA LEU A 51 12.02 -11.78 14.88
C LEU A 51 12.11 -10.78 16.02
N LYS A 52 12.23 -9.49 15.72
CA LYS A 52 12.26 -8.43 16.73
C LYS A 52 10.94 -8.30 17.51
N ASP A 53 9.81 -8.58 16.88
CA ASP A 53 8.51 -8.57 17.56
C ASP A 53 8.36 -9.79 18.49
N VAL A 54 8.93 -10.96 18.14
CA VAL A 54 9.02 -12.13 19.01
C VAL A 54 9.92 -11.83 20.23
N GLU A 55 11.12 -11.30 20.02
CA GLU A 55 12.04 -10.89 21.08
C GLU A 55 11.42 -9.91 22.08
N LYS A 56 10.52 -9.04 21.60
CA LYS A 56 9.81 -8.05 22.43
C LYS A 56 8.49 -8.57 23.02
N GLY A 57 8.17 -9.84 22.84
CA GLY A 57 6.92 -10.46 23.33
C GLY A 57 5.64 -9.92 22.70
N ARG A 58 5.73 -9.30 21.51
CA ARG A 58 4.57 -8.77 20.77
C ARG A 58 3.87 -9.81 19.92
N MET A 59 4.52 -10.95 19.69
CA MET A 59 4.06 -12.02 18.83
C MET A 59 4.74 -13.32 19.25
N THR A 60 4.06 -14.46 19.10
CA THR A 60 4.71 -15.76 19.33
C THR A 60 5.56 -16.16 18.13
N GLU A 61 6.52 -17.07 18.34
CA GLU A 61 7.39 -17.58 17.27
C GLU A 61 6.57 -18.31 16.18
N GLU A 62 5.55 -19.07 16.58
CA GLU A 62 4.64 -19.76 15.68
C GLU A 62 3.87 -18.76 14.80
N ALA A 63 3.32 -17.68 15.42
CA ALA A 63 2.59 -16.66 14.69
C ALA A 63 3.49 -15.91 13.70
N ALA A 64 4.73 -15.59 14.09
CA ALA A 64 5.72 -14.94 13.23
C ALA A 64 6.09 -15.84 12.03
N THR A 65 6.31 -17.14 12.29
CA THR A 65 6.61 -18.13 11.24
C THR A 65 5.44 -18.30 10.27
N GLN A 66 4.22 -18.39 10.76
CA GLN A 66 3.02 -18.50 9.92
C GLN A 66 2.79 -17.24 9.09
N ALA A 67 2.97 -16.07 9.68
CA ALA A 67 2.86 -14.80 8.95
C ALA A 67 3.93 -14.69 7.84
N PHE A 68 5.17 -15.04 8.14
CA PHE A 68 6.23 -14.97 7.15
C PHE A 68 6.03 -15.96 5.98
N LYS A 69 5.51 -17.16 6.23
CA LYS A 69 5.19 -18.17 5.20
C LYS A 69 4.13 -17.66 4.19
N ARG A 70 3.32 -16.67 4.54
CA ARG A 70 2.33 -16.07 3.65
C ARG A 70 2.93 -15.06 2.66
N VAL A 71 4.21 -14.68 2.82
CA VAL A 71 4.86 -13.71 1.94
C VAL A 71 5.76 -14.44 0.97
N CYS A 72 5.48 -14.30 -0.34
CA CYS A 72 6.29 -14.86 -1.41
C CYS A 72 6.82 -13.74 -2.29
N GLY A 73 8.11 -13.80 -2.65
CA GLY A 73 8.75 -12.85 -3.55
C GLY A 73 8.59 -13.24 -5.01
N VAL A 74 8.38 -12.25 -5.89
CA VAL A 74 8.34 -12.42 -7.35
C VAL A 74 9.02 -11.24 -8.05
N THR A 75 9.57 -11.46 -9.24
CA THR A 75 10.22 -10.39 -10.03
C THR A 75 9.38 -9.99 -11.24
N GLU A 76 8.47 -10.83 -11.70
CA GLU A 76 7.71 -10.60 -12.92
C GLU A 76 6.22 -10.43 -12.65
N LEU A 77 5.61 -9.49 -13.37
CA LEU A 77 4.17 -9.35 -13.46
C LEU A 77 3.67 -10.16 -14.64
N THR A 78 2.94 -11.23 -14.36
CA THR A 78 2.31 -12.15 -15.31
C THR A 78 0.85 -12.34 -14.95
N SER A 79 0.06 -12.95 -15.81
CA SER A 79 -1.33 -13.31 -15.51
C SER A 79 -1.46 -14.24 -14.28
N VAL A 80 -0.42 -15.01 -13.97
CA VAL A 80 -0.39 -15.89 -12.78
C VAL A 80 -0.13 -15.09 -11.51
N THR A 81 0.89 -14.22 -11.51
CA THR A 81 1.22 -13.38 -10.34
C THR A 81 0.19 -12.29 -10.09
N CYS A 82 -0.51 -11.83 -11.14
CA CYS A 82 -1.59 -10.84 -11.05
C CYS A 82 -2.98 -11.46 -10.79
N ASN A 83 -3.10 -12.79 -10.64
CA ASN A 83 -4.36 -13.44 -10.24
C ASN A 83 -4.59 -13.30 -8.73
N VAL A 84 -4.98 -12.10 -8.33
CA VAL A 84 -5.16 -11.66 -6.94
C VAL A 84 -6.45 -10.86 -6.78
N ASP A 85 -6.90 -10.68 -5.54
CA ASP A 85 -8.09 -9.89 -5.22
C ASP A 85 -7.79 -8.38 -5.21
N LEU A 86 -6.57 -8.02 -4.80
CA LEU A 86 -6.12 -6.64 -4.64
C LEU A 86 -4.65 -6.50 -5.04
N VAL A 87 -4.32 -5.42 -5.72
CA VAL A 87 -2.95 -4.96 -5.89
C VAL A 87 -2.76 -3.67 -5.10
N ILE A 88 -1.65 -3.56 -4.34
CA ILE A 88 -1.22 -2.32 -3.70
C ILE A 88 0.13 -1.91 -4.29
N GLU A 89 0.14 -0.87 -5.08
CA GLU A 89 1.34 -0.32 -5.69
C GLU A 89 2.03 0.64 -4.72
N ALA A 90 3.31 0.37 -4.42
CA ALA A 90 4.19 1.13 -3.53
C ALA A 90 5.60 1.30 -4.14
N ALA A 91 5.67 1.44 -5.47
CA ALA A 91 6.89 1.72 -6.22
C ALA A 91 7.31 3.20 -6.09
N SER A 92 8.32 3.60 -6.88
CA SER A 92 8.82 4.98 -6.88
C SER A 92 7.73 6.02 -7.13
N GLU A 93 7.83 7.17 -6.43
CA GLU A 93 6.87 8.28 -6.54
C GLU A 93 7.14 9.07 -7.83
N ASN A 94 6.82 8.42 -8.96
CA ASN A 94 6.94 8.97 -10.30
C ASN A 94 5.68 8.62 -11.10
N GLU A 95 5.04 9.64 -11.66
CA GLU A 95 3.74 9.52 -12.32
C GLU A 95 3.78 8.54 -13.50
N GLU A 96 4.78 8.66 -14.36
CA GLU A 96 4.87 7.83 -15.56
C GLU A 96 5.16 6.37 -15.23
N ILE A 97 6.01 6.12 -14.22
CA ILE A 97 6.26 4.75 -13.73
C ILE A 97 4.96 4.14 -13.21
N LYS A 98 4.20 4.87 -12.39
CA LYS A 98 2.93 4.38 -11.85
C LYS A 98 1.90 4.15 -12.96
N PHE A 99 1.77 5.06 -13.91
CA PHE A 99 0.85 4.89 -15.04
C PHE A 99 1.18 3.65 -15.88
N ASN A 100 2.47 3.40 -16.13
CA ASN A 100 2.89 2.19 -16.84
C ASN A 100 2.60 0.91 -16.06
N ILE A 101 2.79 0.93 -14.73
CA ILE A 101 2.42 -0.18 -13.86
C ILE A 101 0.90 -0.42 -13.94
N PHE A 102 0.08 0.62 -13.79
CA PHE A 102 -1.38 0.48 -13.79
C PHE A 102 -1.94 0.03 -15.15
N ARG A 103 -1.39 0.50 -16.28
CA ARG A 103 -1.74 -0.02 -17.61
C ARG A 103 -1.46 -1.52 -17.72
N LYS A 104 -0.26 -1.95 -17.25
CA LYS A 104 0.12 -3.36 -17.26
C LYS A 104 -0.76 -4.21 -16.33
N LEU A 105 -1.11 -3.70 -15.15
CA LEU A 105 -2.01 -4.38 -14.23
C LEU A 105 -3.43 -4.50 -14.80
N ASP A 106 -3.91 -3.47 -15.47
CA ASP A 106 -5.22 -3.48 -16.13
C ASP A 106 -5.35 -4.57 -17.20
N GLU A 107 -4.25 -4.88 -17.89
CA GLU A 107 -4.19 -5.95 -18.87
C GLU A 107 -4.06 -7.36 -18.25
N LEU A 108 -3.30 -7.49 -17.15
CA LEU A 108 -2.93 -8.78 -16.58
C LEU A 108 -3.87 -9.28 -15.48
N CYS A 109 -4.46 -8.36 -14.72
CA CYS A 109 -5.30 -8.72 -13.59
C CYS A 109 -6.71 -9.13 -14.02
N PRO A 110 -7.32 -10.11 -13.33
CA PRO A 110 -8.75 -10.43 -13.52
C PRO A 110 -9.64 -9.19 -13.32
N ALA A 111 -10.81 -9.22 -13.94
CA ALA A 111 -11.76 -8.09 -13.91
C ALA A 111 -12.26 -7.74 -12.47
N HIS A 112 -12.19 -8.69 -11.53
CA HIS A 112 -12.59 -8.45 -10.15
C HIS A 112 -11.54 -7.72 -9.31
N THR A 113 -10.26 -7.76 -9.72
CA THR A 113 -9.14 -7.23 -8.96
C THR A 113 -9.25 -5.72 -8.75
N ILE A 114 -9.13 -5.28 -7.51
CA ILE A 114 -9.00 -3.86 -7.15
C ILE A 114 -7.54 -3.44 -7.33
N LEU A 115 -7.33 -2.26 -7.87
CA LEU A 115 -6.01 -1.68 -8.10
C LEU A 115 -5.83 -0.48 -7.16
N ALA A 116 -4.94 -0.59 -6.18
CA ALA A 116 -4.67 0.48 -5.23
C ALA A 116 -3.27 1.06 -5.41
N SER A 117 -3.12 2.38 -5.19
CA SER A 117 -1.82 3.03 -5.07
C SER A 117 -1.59 3.54 -3.66
N ASN A 118 -0.35 3.39 -3.16
CA ASN A 118 0.10 3.96 -1.90
C ASN A 118 0.77 5.34 -2.13
N THR A 119 0.53 5.98 -3.26
CA THR A 119 1.05 7.32 -3.52
C THR A 119 0.68 8.31 -2.43
N SER A 120 1.53 9.29 -2.18
CA SER A 120 1.28 10.40 -1.25
C SER A 120 0.88 11.71 -1.94
N SER A 121 0.97 11.78 -3.28
CA SER A 121 0.83 13.04 -4.01
C SER A 121 0.19 12.93 -5.39
N ILE A 122 0.30 11.77 -6.07
CA ILE A 122 -0.21 11.61 -7.43
C ILE A 122 -1.73 11.40 -7.39
N PRO A 123 -2.53 12.16 -8.16
CA PRO A 123 -3.98 12.04 -8.14
C PRO A 123 -4.47 10.64 -8.51
N ILE A 124 -5.31 10.05 -7.68
CA ILE A 124 -5.93 8.74 -7.92
C ILE A 124 -6.81 8.77 -9.18
N THR A 125 -7.43 9.91 -9.44
CA THR A 125 -8.21 10.16 -10.67
C THR A 125 -7.32 9.99 -11.92
N SER A 126 -6.10 10.52 -11.90
CA SER A 126 -5.15 10.39 -13.02
C SER A 126 -4.70 8.93 -13.18
N ILE A 127 -4.43 8.23 -12.09
CA ILE A 127 -4.07 6.80 -12.10
C ILE A 127 -5.24 5.96 -12.65
N GLY A 128 -6.46 6.22 -12.19
CA GLY A 128 -7.66 5.56 -12.72
C GLY A 128 -7.87 5.81 -14.22
N GLY A 129 -7.59 7.02 -14.66
CA GLY A 129 -7.75 7.45 -16.05
C GLY A 129 -6.87 6.71 -17.08
N VAL A 130 -5.80 6.02 -16.64
CA VAL A 130 -4.95 5.21 -17.54
C VAL A 130 -5.39 3.75 -17.60
N THR A 131 -6.45 3.36 -16.89
CA THR A 131 -7.03 2.01 -16.85
C THR A 131 -8.41 1.97 -17.52
N LYS A 132 -8.88 0.77 -17.86
CA LYS A 132 -10.24 0.53 -18.39
C LYS A 132 -11.25 0.23 -17.27
N ARG A 133 -10.81 0.27 -15.99
CA ARG A 133 -11.61 0.01 -14.78
C ARG A 133 -11.41 1.08 -13.70
N PRO A 134 -11.56 2.39 -14.01
CA PRO A 134 -11.29 3.45 -13.04
C PRO A 134 -12.16 3.34 -11.77
N GLU A 135 -13.33 2.69 -11.85
CA GLU A 135 -14.20 2.41 -10.72
C GLU A 135 -13.58 1.44 -9.69
N LYS A 136 -12.55 0.67 -10.09
CA LYS A 136 -11.78 -0.25 -9.25
C LYS A 136 -10.42 0.29 -8.84
N VAL A 137 -10.13 1.55 -9.14
CA VAL A 137 -8.88 2.20 -8.74
C VAL A 137 -9.13 3.05 -7.49
N VAL A 138 -8.27 2.90 -6.47
CA VAL A 138 -8.39 3.58 -5.18
C VAL A 138 -7.02 3.93 -4.61
N GLY A 139 -6.91 4.99 -3.82
CA GLY A 139 -5.73 5.27 -3.00
C GLY A 139 -5.84 4.55 -1.67
N ILE A 140 -4.78 3.85 -1.26
CA ILE A 140 -4.64 3.32 0.11
C ILE A 140 -3.29 3.81 0.62
N HIS A 141 -3.28 5.00 1.21
CA HIS A 141 -2.07 5.67 1.65
C HIS A 141 -1.75 5.30 3.10
N PHE A 142 -0.76 4.43 3.26
CA PHE A 142 -0.20 4.06 4.55
C PHE A 142 0.88 5.07 4.98
N PHE A 143 1.04 5.25 6.29
CA PHE A 143 2.06 6.12 6.87
C PHE A 143 3.25 5.30 7.39
N ASN A 144 4.45 5.86 7.24
CA ASN A 144 5.69 5.23 7.69
C ASN A 144 5.95 5.46 9.19
N PRO A 145 6.32 4.43 9.98
CA PRO A 145 6.43 3.00 9.65
C PRO A 145 5.07 2.28 9.61
N VAL A 146 4.78 1.55 8.52
CA VAL A 146 3.47 0.92 8.30
C VAL A 146 2.99 0.04 9.46
N PRO A 147 3.83 -0.81 10.09
CA PRO A 147 3.38 -1.65 11.21
C PRO A 147 2.97 -0.86 12.46
N VAL A 148 3.44 0.38 12.61
CA VAL A 148 3.26 1.21 13.80
C VAL A 148 2.15 2.24 13.64
N MET A 149 2.15 2.93 12.49
CA MET A 149 1.21 4.01 12.22
C MET A 149 -0.20 3.46 11.99
N LYS A 150 -1.15 4.01 12.73
CA LYS A 150 -2.54 3.56 12.67
C LYS A 150 -3.33 4.20 11.53
N LEU A 151 -3.02 5.44 11.18
CA LEU A 151 -3.74 6.17 10.13
C LEU A 151 -3.53 5.52 8.76
N VAL A 152 -4.64 5.38 8.04
CA VAL A 152 -4.65 5.03 6.61
C VAL A 152 -5.65 5.96 5.92
N GLU A 153 -5.20 6.69 4.93
CA GLU A 153 -6.09 7.45 4.06
C GLU A 153 -6.61 6.55 2.94
N VAL A 154 -7.91 6.49 2.78
CA VAL A 154 -8.58 5.81 1.66
C VAL A 154 -9.10 6.87 0.72
N ILE A 155 -8.44 7.02 -0.43
CA ILE A 155 -8.67 8.13 -1.35
C ILE A 155 -9.51 7.65 -2.53
N SER A 156 -10.67 8.25 -2.71
CA SER A 156 -11.54 7.99 -3.86
C SER A 156 -11.22 8.98 -4.99
N GLY A 157 -10.73 8.47 -6.12
CA GLY A 157 -10.68 9.25 -7.35
C GLY A 157 -12.09 9.55 -7.88
N GLN A 158 -12.20 10.38 -8.90
CA GLN A 158 -13.47 10.84 -9.42
C GLN A 158 -14.43 9.72 -9.88
N LEU A 159 -13.89 8.62 -10.38
CA LEU A 159 -14.67 7.47 -10.87
C LEU A 159 -14.59 6.25 -9.95
N THR A 160 -13.86 6.32 -8.83
CA THR A 160 -13.79 5.21 -7.86
C THR A 160 -15.18 4.89 -7.33
N SER A 161 -15.58 3.61 -7.42
CA SER A 161 -16.89 3.20 -6.91
C SER A 161 -16.94 3.19 -5.38
N THR A 162 -18.14 3.39 -4.83
CA THR A 162 -18.37 3.27 -3.39
C THR A 162 -17.99 1.87 -2.88
N GLU A 163 -18.32 0.82 -3.64
CA GLU A 163 -17.96 -0.56 -3.30
C GLU A 163 -16.44 -0.73 -3.16
N THR A 164 -15.66 -0.19 -4.10
CA THR A 164 -14.19 -0.24 -4.05
C THR A 164 -13.65 0.49 -2.82
N THR A 165 -14.20 1.68 -2.52
CA THR A 165 -13.84 2.44 -1.33
C THR A 165 -14.17 1.70 -0.04
N ASP A 166 -15.38 1.10 0.04
CA ASP A 166 -15.84 0.33 1.20
C ASP A 166 -14.95 -0.89 1.46
N LEU A 167 -14.54 -1.59 0.41
CA LEU A 167 -13.62 -2.74 0.51
C LEU A 167 -12.24 -2.31 1.02
N ALA A 168 -11.73 -1.16 0.56
CA ALA A 168 -10.45 -0.61 1.03
C ALA A 168 -10.51 -0.19 2.51
N VAL A 169 -11.62 0.43 2.94
CA VAL A 169 -11.87 0.78 4.34
C VAL A 169 -11.94 -0.47 5.21
N ALA A 170 -12.75 -1.46 4.81
CA ALA A 170 -12.89 -2.73 5.55
C ALA A 170 -11.55 -3.49 5.67
N LEU A 171 -10.71 -3.46 4.61
CA LEU A 171 -9.36 -4.01 4.69
C LEU A 171 -8.53 -3.27 5.74
N ALA A 172 -8.49 -1.95 5.73
CA ALA A 172 -7.73 -1.17 6.69
C ALA A 172 -8.19 -1.42 8.14
N GLU A 173 -9.50 -1.52 8.38
CA GLU A 173 -10.07 -1.88 9.68
C GLU A 173 -9.63 -3.29 10.13
N LYS A 174 -9.67 -4.27 9.21
CA LYS A 174 -9.18 -5.63 9.48
C LYS A 174 -7.70 -5.67 9.86
N LEU A 175 -6.90 -4.74 9.34
CA LEU A 175 -5.50 -4.55 9.70
C LEU A 175 -5.31 -3.75 11.02
N GLU A 176 -6.38 -3.52 11.79
CA GLU A 176 -6.40 -2.69 13.01
C GLU A 176 -5.88 -1.27 12.78
N LYS A 177 -6.08 -0.75 11.57
CA LYS A 177 -5.79 0.64 11.22
C LYS A 177 -7.03 1.52 11.46
N SER A 178 -6.81 2.83 11.43
CA SER A 178 -7.86 3.86 11.50
C SER A 178 -8.02 4.48 10.12
N PRO A 179 -8.90 3.93 9.26
CA PRO A 179 -9.11 4.47 7.92
C PRO A 179 -9.87 5.78 7.96
N VAL A 180 -9.48 6.71 7.10
CA VAL A 180 -10.20 7.97 6.85
C VAL A 180 -10.50 8.07 5.37
N ARG A 181 -11.77 8.25 5.03
CA ARG A 181 -12.21 8.46 3.63
C ARG A 181 -11.89 9.87 3.20
N ILE A 182 -11.24 10.01 2.07
CA ILE A 182 -10.77 11.29 1.54
C ILE A 182 -11.10 11.36 0.05
N SER A 183 -11.54 12.51 -0.40
CA SER A 183 -11.63 12.82 -1.82
C SER A 183 -10.24 13.06 -2.40
N ASP A 184 -10.06 12.72 -3.67
CA ASP A 184 -8.82 12.93 -4.40
C ASP A 184 -8.54 14.44 -4.58
N PHE A 185 -7.75 15.00 -3.67
CA PHE A 185 -7.36 16.40 -3.66
C PHE A 185 -5.85 16.53 -3.41
N PRO A 186 -5.17 17.54 -3.96
CA PRO A 186 -3.73 17.72 -3.78
C PRO A 186 -3.27 17.69 -2.32
N GLY A 187 -2.35 16.75 -2.02
CA GLY A 187 -1.83 16.51 -0.67
C GLY A 187 -2.74 15.70 0.24
N PHE A 188 -3.87 15.18 -0.26
CA PHE A 188 -4.89 14.44 0.49
C PHE A 188 -5.29 15.21 1.77
N ALA A 189 -5.47 14.59 2.92
CA ALA A 189 -5.73 15.32 4.16
C ALA A 189 -4.44 15.52 4.98
N GLY A 190 -3.65 14.47 5.17
CA GLY A 190 -2.47 14.50 6.02
C GLY A 190 -1.44 15.54 5.57
N ASN A 191 -0.98 15.43 4.33
CA ASN A 191 0.02 16.36 3.79
C ASN A 191 -0.53 17.79 3.64
N ARG A 192 -1.80 17.94 3.27
CA ARG A 192 -2.45 19.24 3.12
C ARG A 192 -2.50 20.03 4.43
N ILE A 193 -2.58 19.35 5.57
CA ILE A 193 -2.57 19.99 6.89
C ILE A 193 -1.14 20.11 7.41
N MET A 194 -0.38 19.02 7.36
CA MET A 194 0.94 18.92 7.99
C MET A 194 1.99 19.80 7.31
N VAL A 195 2.02 19.85 5.98
CA VAL A 195 3.06 20.61 5.27
C VAL A 195 2.97 22.12 5.53
N PRO A 196 1.78 22.77 5.44
CA PRO A 196 1.65 24.18 5.84
C PRO A 196 1.98 24.42 7.32
N MET A 197 1.59 23.51 8.22
CA MET A 197 1.91 23.63 9.65
C MET A 197 3.44 23.58 9.89
N ILE A 198 4.17 22.69 9.23
CA ILE A 198 5.63 22.62 9.34
C ILE A 198 6.25 23.90 8.75
N ASN A 199 5.75 24.38 7.62
CA ASN A 199 6.23 25.58 7.00
C ASN A 199 6.04 26.82 7.90
N GLU A 200 4.89 26.93 8.58
CA GLU A 200 4.62 27.99 9.56
C GLU A 200 5.56 27.88 10.77
N ALA A 201 5.84 26.67 11.27
CA ALA A 201 6.81 26.48 12.35
C ALA A 201 8.23 26.93 11.95
N VAL A 202 8.61 26.74 10.67
CA VAL A 202 9.90 27.25 10.16
C VAL A 202 9.91 28.77 10.12
N PHE A 203 8.82 29.42 9.69
CA PHE A 203 8.72 30.87 9.71
C PHE A 203 8.79 31.42 11.16
N ALA A 204 8.07 30.84 12.09
CA ALA A 204 8.13 31.22 13.51
C ALA A 204 9.57 31.15 14.04
N LEU A 205 10.31 30.07 13.73
CA LEU A 205 11.74 29.97 14.08
C LEU A 205 12.60 31.07 13.42
N MET A 206 12.37 31.39 12.17
CA MET A 206 13.12 32.46 11.46
C MET A 206 12.83 33.83 12.04
N GLU A 207 11.64 34.07 12.57
CA GLU A 207 11.19 35.32 13.20
C GLU A 207 11.62 35.44 14.66
N GLY A 208 12.19 34.38 15.24
CA GLY A 208 12.71 34.39 16.60
C GLY A 208 11.67 34.14 17.69
N VAL A 209 10.55 33.51 17.33
CA VAL A 209 9.49 33.11 18.27
C VAL A 209 9.90 31.86 19.06
#